data_8875ef531ec10c4aee05c0490762bf62
#
_entry.id   8875ef531ec10c4aee05c0490762bf62
#
_cell.length_a   1.000
_cell.length_b   1.000
_cell.length_c   1.000
_cell.angle_alpha   90.00
_cell.angle_beta   90.00
_cell.angle_gamma   90.00
#
_symmetry.space_group_name_H-M   'P 1'
#
loop_
_entity.id
_entity.type
_entity.pdbx_description
1 polymer ?
#
loop_
_entity_poly.entity_id
_entity_poly.type
_entity_poly.pdbx_seq_one_letter_code
_entity_poly.pdbx_strand_id
1 'polypeptide(L)'
;MESRDVNSIPAELLVALKSARHVLVFTGAGVSAESGIPTFRDALTGLWSRFDAEALATPEAFLRDPELVWGWYEWRRMQVLRSLPNPAHLAISELARHVPEFTVVTQNVDDLHERAGSTAVMHLHGSLHHPRCFDCGRSHTLPPGPPREPEGGRRLHPPLCKHCGGTVRPGIVWFSENLPEDVLAASFAAARACDLLFAIGTSGLVQPAARLPWLARQAGATVVQVNPTATALDDDCTWSLRGAAGVIMPRLLDDLAQRK
;
A
#
# COMPACT_ATOMS: atom_id res chain seq x y z
N MET A 1 34.41 -10.94 15.73
CA MET A 1 33.00 -10.42 15.64
C MET A 1 32.77 -10.18 14.16
N GLU A 2 32.29 -11.22 13.47
CA GLU A 2 32.03 -11.15 12.03
C GLU A 2 30.95 -10.09 11.78
N SER A 3 31.25 -9.14 10.91
CA SER A 3 30.27 -8.21 10.38
C SER A 3 29.18 -9.03 9.67
N ARG A 4 28.06 -9.28 10.35
CA ARG A 4 26.87 -9.80 9.66
C ARG A 4 26.55 -8.80 8.55
N ASP A 5 26.65 -9.27 7.31
CA ASP A 5 26.26 -8.51 6.14
C ASP A 5 24.80 -8.06 6.35
N VAL A 6 24.60 -6.77 6.55
CA VAL A 6 23.32 -6.16 6.95
C VAL A 6 22.19 -6.51 5.97
N ASN A 7 22.53 -7.06 4.82
CA ASN A 7 21.63 -7.45 3.74
C ASN A 7 21.46 -8.97 3.56
N SER A 8 22.01 -9.85 4.41
CA SER A 8 21.85 -11.30 4.22
C SER A 8 20.45 -11.76 4.68
N ILE A 9 19.76 -12.54 3.83
CA ILE A 9 18.51 -13.18 4.20
C ILE A 9 18.81 -14.32 5.19
N PRO A 10 18.20 -14.33 6.39
CA PRO A 10 18.41 -15.40 7.37
C PRO A 10 18.04 -16.78 6.79
N ALA A 11 18.87 -17.78 7.02
CA ALA A 11 18.60 -19.13 6.54
C ALA A 11 17.31 -19.70 7.11
N GLU A 12 17.03 -19.39 8.37
CA GLU A 12 15.82 -19.79 9.08
C GLU A 12 14.57 -19.16 8.46
N LEU A 13 14.66 -17.93 7.94
CA LEU A 13 13.55 -17.30 7.20
C LEU A 13 13.26 -18.05 5.90
N LEU A 14 14.31 -18.47 5.16
CA LEU A 14 14.11 -19.26 3.93
C LEU A 14 13.47 -20.61 4.24
N VAL A 15 13.83 -21.25 5.35
CA VAL A 15 13.18 -22.49 5.81
C VAL A 15 11.72 -22.24 6.16
N ALA A 16 11.42 -21.20 6.93
CA ALA A 16 10.06 -20.81 7.28
C ALA A 16 9.21 -20.53 6.03
N LEU A 17 9.76 -19.80 5.05
CA LEU A 17 9.08 -19.48 3.80
C LEU A 17 8.78 -20.72 2.96
N LYS A 18 9.72 -21.67 2.87
CA LYS A 18 9.52 -22.94 2.14
C LYS A 18 8.48 -23.85 2.77
N SER A 19 8.32 -23.78 4.09
CA SER A 19 7.32 -24.58 4.82
C SER A 19 5.96 -23.88 4.95
N ALA A 20 5.89 -22.57 4.66
CA ALA A 20 4.66 -21.82 4.78
C ALA A 20 3.61 -22.29 3.78
N ARG A 21 2.40 -22.47 4.24
CA ARG A 21 1.22 -22.82 3.42
C ARG A 21 0.46 -21.57 3.02
N HIS A 22 0.45 -20.56 3.88
CA HIS A 22 -0.18 -19.27 3.63
C HIS A 22 0.80 -18.14 4.00
N VAL A 23 1.16 -17.33 2.98
CA VAL A 23 1.96 -16.11 3.15
C VAL A 23 1.07 -14.90 2.94
N LEU A 24 1.12 -13.97 3.89
CA LEU A 24 0.48 -12.67 3.79
C LEU A 24 1.53 -11.58 3.62
N VAL A 25 1.36 -10.74 2.60
CA VAL A 25 2.17 -9.53 2.39
C VAL A 25 1.32 -8.31 2.72
N PHE A 26 1.76 -7.55 3.73
CA PHE A 26 1.14 -6.29 4.16
C PHE A 26 2.03 -5.11 3.75
N THR A 27 1.54 -4.24 2.86
CA THR A 27 2.34 -3.14 2.30
C THR A 27 1.83 -1.76 2.68
N GLY A 28 2.76 -0.81 2.78
CA GLY A 28 2.50 0.61 2.90
C GLY A 28 3.21 1.42 1.81
N ALA A 29 3.12 2.74 1.86
CA ALA A 29 3.60 3.64 0.81
C ALA A 29 5.10 3.51 0.49
N GLY A 30 5.89 3.02 1.43
CA GLY A 30 7.32 2.77 1.22
C GLY A 30 7.62 1.74 0.12
N VAL A 31 6.72 0.78 -0.17
CA VAL A 31 6.91 -0.16 -1.27
C VAL A 31 6.83 0.52 -2.64
N SER A 32 6.07 1.62 -2.77
CA SER A 32 5.89 2.38 -4.01
C SER A 32 6.85 3.56 -4.15
N ALA A 33 7.65 3.87 -3.11
CA ALA A 33 8.60 4.98 -3.14
C ALA A 33 9.64 4.84 -4.27
N GLU A 34 10.15 3.62 -4.51
CA GLU A 34 11.10 3.33 -5.59
C GLU A 34 10.46 3.37 -6.99
N SER A 35 9.13 3.46 -7.08
CA SER A 35 8.38 3.75 -8.32
C SER A 35 8.21 5.26 -8.57
N GLY A 36 8.77 6.10 -7.69
CA GLY A 36 8.65 7.57 -7.78
C GLY A 36 7.31 8.11 -7.25
N ILE A 37 6.53 7.32 -6.52
CA ILE A 37 5.30 7.77 -5.88
C ILE A 37 5.65 8.29 -4.48
N PRO A 38 5.43 9.61 -4.20
CA PRO A 38 5.70 10.17 -2.88
C PRO A 38 4.85 9.50 -1.79
N THR A 39 5.46 9.24 -0.66
CA THR A 39 4.71 8.82 0.53
C THR A 39 3.93 9.99 1.12
N PHE A 40 2.98 9.73 2.04
CA PHE A 40 2.25 10.81 2.75
C PHE A 40 3.14 11.69 3.63
N ARG A 41 4.37 11.25 3.93
CA ARG A 41 5.34 11.99 4.75
C ARG A 41 6.32 12.81 3.93
N ASP A 42 6.36 12.59 2.62
CA ASP A 42 7.25 13.35 1.75
C ASP A 42 6.71 14.76 1.55
N ALA A 43 7.62 15.72 1.47
CA ALA A 43 7.24 17.11 1.22
C ALA A 43 6.50 17.24 -0.11
N LEU A 44 5.35 17.89 -0.08
CA LEU A 44 4.58 18.19 -1.27
C LEU A 44 5.28 19.27 -2.10
N THR A 45 5.09 19.25 -3.41
CA THR A 45 5.71 20.17 -4.37
C THR A 45 4.66 21.01 -5.13
N GLY A 46 5.10 22.07 -5.81
CA GLY A 46 4.24 22.92 -6.61
C GLY A 46 3.15 23.62 -5.80
N LEU A 47 1.92 23.66 -6.30
CA LEU A 47 0.76 24.22 -5.59
C LEU A 47 0.57 23.58 -4.20
N TRP A 48 0.89 22.29 -4.10
CA TRP A 48 0.63 21.46 -2.92
C TRP A 48 1.61 21.68 -1.78
N SER A 49 2.78 22.31 -2.03
CA SER A 49 3.80 22.57 -1.00
C SER A 49 3.32 23.45 0.18
N ARG A 50 2.17 24.08 0.02
CA ARG A 50 1.54 24.95 1.06
C ARG A 50 0.52 24.19 1.91
N PHE A 51 0.31 22.92 1.66
CA PHE A 51 -0.73 22.10 2.31
C PHE A 51 -0.10 20.89 2.98
N ASP A 52 -0.73 20.48 4.07
CA ASP A 52 -0.47 19.20 4.70
C ASP A 52 -1.33 18.12 3.99
N ALA A 53 -0.71 17.03 3.58
CA ALA A 53 -1.39 15.93 2.91
C ALA A 53 -2.49 15.30 3.79
N GLU A 54 -2.25 15.19 5.10
CA GLU A 54 -3.24 14.67 6.05
C GLU A 54 -4.44 15.62 6.17
N ALA A 55 -4.19 16.92 6.19
CA ALA A 55 -5.25 17.93 6.24
C ALA A 55 -6.11 17.98 4.97
N LEU A 56 -5.54 17.62 3.80
CA LEU A 56 -6.30 17.52 2.53
C LEU A 56 -7.12 16.21 2.43
N ALA A 57 -6.68 15.16 3.10
CA ALA A 57 -7.28 13.84 3.03
C ALA A 57 -8.39 13.66 4.08
N THR A 58 -9.36 14.57 4.14
CA THR A 58 -10.49 14.52 5.06
C THR A 58 -11.82 14.88 4.37
N PRO A 59 -12.98 14.37 4.83
CA PRO A 59 -14.28 14.78 4.34
C PRO A 59 -14.52 16.29 4.49
N GLU A 60 -14.06 16.86 5.61
CA GLU A 60 -14.22 18.28 5.92
C GLU A 60 -13.43 19.17 4.96
N ALA A 61 -12.23 18.76 4.57
CA ALA A 61 -11.44 19.47 3.56
C ALA A 61 -12.15 19.46 2.20
N PHE A 62 -12.70 18.32 1.80
CA PHE A 62 -13.46 18.21 0.55
C PHE A 62 -14.73 19.05 0.56
N LEU A 63 -15.48 19.05 1.64
CA LEU A 63 -16.68 19.89 1.77
C LEU A 63 -16.37 21.38 1.72
N ARG A 64 -15.25 21.79 2.34
CA ARG A 64 -14.80 23.17 2.36
C ARG A 64 -14.28 23.64 1.01
N ASP A 65 -13.54 22.77 0.31
CA ASP A 65 -12.86 23.12 -0.94
C ASP A 65 -12.73 21.90 -1.87
N PRO A 66 -13.82 21.49 -2.53
CA PRO A 66 -13.83 20.29 -3.36
C PRO A 66 -12.90 20.39 -4.57
N GLU A 67 -12.70 21.58 -5.12
CA GLU A 67 -11.81 21.80 -6.26
C GLU A 67 -10.34 21.60 -5.90
N LEU A 68 -9.94 22.07 -4.73
CA LEU A 68 -8.58 21.90 -4.22
C LEU A 68 -8.30 20.42 -4.02
N VAL A 69 -9.16 19.73 -3.26
CA VAL A 69 -8.97 18.32 -2.93
C VAL A 69 -9.04 17.43 -4.18
N TRP A 70 -10.04 17.64 -5.04
CA TRP A 70 -10.14 16.88 -6.30
C TRP A 70 -8.93 17.08 -7.20
N GLY A 71 -8.47 18.33 -7.37
CA GLY A 71 -7.29 18.66 -8.16
C GLY A 71 -6.03 17.97 -7.64
N TRP A 72 -5.85 17.91 -6.31
CA TRP A 72 -4.74 17.22 -5.68
C TRP A 72 -4.77 15.70 -5.97
N TYR A 73 -5.94 15.07 -5.88
CA TYR A 73 -6.06 13.64 -6.15
C TYR A 73 -5.93 13.30 -7.64
N GLU A 74 -6.38 14.14 -8.56
CA GLU A 74 -6.14 13.95 -10.00
C GLU A 74 -4.65 14.08 -10.35
N TRP A 75 -3.95 15.01 -9.74
CA TRP A 75 -2.51 15.13 -9.87
C TRP A 75 -1.79 13.88 -9.34
N ARG A 76 -2.18 13.35 -8.18
CA ARG A 76 -1.65 12.09 -7.65
C ARG A 76 -1.97 10.90 -8.57
N ARG A 77 -3.20 10.82 -9.06
CA ARG A 77 -3.61 9.77 -10.00
C ARG A 77 -2.78 9.79 -11.28
N MET A 78 -2.48 10.98 -11.81
CA MET A 78 -1.58 11.13 -12.94
C MET A 78 -0.19 10.56 -12.66
N GLN A 79 0.38 10.85 -11.50
CA GLN A 79 1.70 10.32 -11.11
C GLN A 79 1.66 8.80 -11.00
N VAL A 80 0.66 8.23 -10.33
CA VAL A 80 0.49 6.77 -10.21
C VAL A 80 0.39 6.11 -11.58
N LEU A 81 -0.41 6.64 -12.49
CA LEU A 81 -0.59 6.08 -13.85
C LEU A 81 0.67 6.17 -14.72
N ARG A 82 1.57 7.12 -14.44
CA ARG A 82 2.87 7.26 -15.12
C ARG A 82 3.96 6.39 -14.52
N SER A 83 3.82 6.01 -13.25
CA SER A 83 4.77 5.15 -12.55
C SER A 83 4.67 3.70 -13.03
N LEU A 84 5.75 2.96 -12.88
CA LEU A 84 5.80 1.53 -13.18
C LEU A 84 6.01 0.73 -11.88
N PRO A 85 5.50 -0.51 -11.81
CA PRO A 85 5.88 -1.41 -10.73
C PRO A 85 7.40 -1.53 -10.64
N ASN A 86 7.94 -1.40 -9.43
CA ASN A 86 9.37 -1.57 -9.17
C ASN A 86 9.71 -3.04 -8.86
N PRO A 87 10.99 -3.39 -8.71
CA PRO A 87 11.41 -4.77 -8.44
C PRO A 87 10.75 -5.42 -7.21
N ALA A 88 10.35 -4.64 -6.18
CA ALA A 88 9.62 -5.20 -5.04
C ALA A 88 8.25 -5.72 -5.43
N HIS A 89 7.47 -4.95 -6.22
CA HIS A 89 6.15 -5.37 -6.68
C HIS A 89 6.23 -6.64 -7.53
N LEU A 90 7.22 -6.71 -8.45
CA LEU A 90 7.44 -7.88 -9.29
C LEU A 90 7.83 -9.12 -8.45
N ALA A 91 8.73 -8.92 -7.47
CA ALA A 91 9.14 -9.99 -6.58
C ALA A 91 8.00 -10.48 -5.68
N ILE A 92 7.13 -9.60 -5.18
CA ILE A 92 5.93 -9.97 -4.42
C ILE A 92 4.98 -10.81 -5.29
N SER A 93 4.74 -10.39 -6.52
CA SER A 93 3.90 -11.16 -7.47
C SER A 93 4.50 -12.53 -7.80
N GLU A 94 5.82 -12.61 -8.00
CA GLU A 94 6.51 -13.89 -8.26
C GLU A 94 6.48 -14.81 -7.04
N LEU A 95 6.64 -14.26 -5.83
CA LEU A 95 6.60 -15.04 -4.58
C LEU A 95 5.29 -15.83 -4.42
N ALA A 96 4.18 -15.31 -4.94
CA ALA A 96 2.90 -15.98 -4.94
C ALA A 96 2.91 -17.34 -5.63
N ARG A 97 3.85 -17.61 -6.55
CA ARG A 97 3.99 -18.89 -7.26
C ARG A 97 4.72 -19.96 -6.44
N HIS A 98 5.33 -19.57 -5.34
CA HIS A 98 6.14 -20.45 -4.50
C HIS A 98 5.43 -20.95 -3.24
N VAL A 99 4.18 -20.49 -3.00
CA VAL A 99 3.40 -20.85 -1.82
C VAL A 99 1.98 -21.26 -2.21
N PRO A 100 1.35 -22.19 -1.47
CA PRO A 100 -0.01 -22.66 -1.79
C PRO A 100 -1.07 -21.58 -1.69
N GLU A 101 -0.99 -20.70 -0.71
CA GLU A 101 -1.91 -19.58 -0.50
C GLU A 101 -1.12 -18.27 -0.29
N PHE A 102 -1.51 -17.25 -1.02
CA PHE A 102 -0.83 -15.96 -0.99
C PHE A 102 -1.84 -14.82 -0.98
N THR A 103 -1.68 -13.91 -0.04
CA THR A 103 -2.59 -12.76 0.13
C THR A 103 -1.78 -11.48 0.17
N VAL A 104 -2.19 -10.46 -0.59
CA VAL A 104 -1.65 -9.09 -0.48
C VAL A 104 -2.69 -8.19 0.15
N VAL A 105 -2.31 -7.54 1.25
CA VAL A 105 -3.08 -6.48 1.90
C VAL A 105 -2.29 -5.20 1.80
N THR A 106 -2.87 -4.18 1.21
CA THR A 106 -2.17 -2.90 1.00
C THR A 106 -2.90 -1.73 1.62
N GLN A 107 -2.13 -0.82 2.18
CA GLN A 107 -2.57 0.52 2.59
C GLN A 107 -2.52 1.51 1.41
N ASN A 108 -1.86 1.11 0.32
CA ASN A 108 -1.68 1.97 -0.84
C ASN A 108 -2.98 2.11 -1.64
N VAL A 109 -3.09 3.24 -2.29
CA VAL A 109 -4.24 3.59 -3.14
C VAL A 109 -3.89 3.57 -4.63
N ASP A 110 -2.65 3.19 -4.96
CA ASP A 110 -2.17 2.90 -6.32
C ASP A 110 -2.55 1.47 -6.75
N ASP A 111 -2.29 1.12 -8.02
CA ASP A 111 -2.56 -0.18 -8.64
C ASP A 111 -1.27 -0.94 -9.02
N LEU A 112 -0.13 -0.61 -8.38
CA LEU A 112 1.16 -1.16 -8.79
C LEU A 112 1.29 -2.67 -8.49
N HIS A 113 0.62 -3.17 -7.45
CA HIS A 113 0.57 -4.61 -7.18
C HIS A 113 -0.14 -5.38 -8.29
N GLU A 114 -1.31 -4.91 -8.73
CA GLU A 114 -2.08 -5.51 -9.82
C GLU A 114 -1.30 -5.44 -11.13
N ARG A 115 -0.71 -4.29 -11.43
CA ARG A 115 0.11 -4.09 -12.64
C ARG A 115 1.39 -4.92 -12.65
N ALA A 116 1.89 -5.34 -11.46
CA ALA A 116 2.97 -6.30 -11.32
C ALA A 116 2.51 -7.77 -11.49
N GLY A 117 1.20 -8.03 -11.53
CA GLY A 117 0.62 -9.36 -11.68
C GLY A 117 0.04 -9.99 -10.42
N SER A 118 -0.03 -9.26 -9.29
CA SER A 118 -0.73 -9.75 -8.09
C SER A 118 -2.24 -9.81 -8.35
N THR A 119 -2.89 -10.95 -8.07
CA THR A 119 -4.29 -11.20 -8.44
C THR A 119 -5.28 -11.03 -7.28
N ALA A 120 -4.81 -11.11 -6.06
CA ALA A 120 -5.66 -11.04 -4.85
C ALA A 120 -5.16 -9.93 -3.92
N VAL A 121 -5.45 -8.66 -4.29
CA VAL A 121 -5.02 -7.48 -3.52
C VAL A 121 -6.20 -6.89 -2.77
N MET A 122 -6.06 -6.78 -1.44
CA MET A 122 -7.04 -6.14 -0.57
C MET A 122 -6.60 -4.69 -0.27
N HIS A 123 -7.33 -3.72 -0.78
CA HIS A 123 -7.06 -2.30 -0.56
C HIS A 123 -7.78 -1.78 0.69
N LEU A 124 -7.06 -1.63 1.80
CA LEU A 124 -7.64 -1.14 3.07
C LEU A 124 -8.09 0.33 2.99
N HIS A 125 -7.39 1.14 2.21
CA HIS A 125 -7.68 2.57 2.10
C HIS A 125 -8.33 2.94 0.76
N GLY A 126 -8.93 1.98 0.06
CA GLY A 126 -9.57 2.20 -1.23
C GLY A 126 -8.58 2.40 -2.37
N SER A 127 -9.04 3.04 -3.47
CA SER A 127 -8.23 3.19 -4.69
C SER A 127 -8.48 4.53 -5.38
N LEU A 128 -7.42 5.11 -5.93
CA LEU A 128 -7.49 6.31 -6.79
C LEU A 128 -8.27 6.08 -8.09
N HIS A 129 -8.41 4.81 -8.51
CA HIS A 129 -9.04 4.45 -9.78
C HIS A 129 -10.56 4.22 -9.67
N HIS A 130 -11.11 4.21 -8.45
CA HIS A 130 -12.51 3.90 -8.19
C HIS A 130 -13.25 5.04 -7.47
N PRO A 131 -13.36 6.24 -8.09
CA PRO A 131 -14.07 7.37 -7.47
C PRO A 131 -15.54 7.04 -7.28
N ARG A 132 -16.16 7.74 -6.34
CA ARG A 132 -17.56 7.56 -5.97
C ARG A 132 -18.24 8.89 -5.70
N CYS A 133 -19.55 8.92 -5.76
CA CYS A 133 -20.32 10.09 -5.34
C CYS A 133 -20.17 10.29 -3.82
N PHE A 134 -19.97 11.54 -3.41
CA PHE A 134 -19.87 11.90 -1.99
C PHE A 134 -21.21 11.68 -1.27
N ASP A 135 -22.35 12.01 -1.93
CA ASP A 135 -23.66 11.99 -1.30
C ASP A 135 -24.33 10.60 -1.34
N CYS A 136 -24.31 9.92 -2.49
CA CYS A 136 -25.03 8.65 -2.67
C CYS A 136 -24.14 7.41 -2.72
N GLY A 137 -22.82 7.55 -2.64
CA GLY A 137 -21.83 6.45 -2.61
C GLY A 137 -21.67 5.70 -3.94
N ARG A 138 -22.47 5.98 -4.97
CA ARG A 138 -22.39 5.25 -6.25
C ARG A 138 -21.06 5.50 -6.96
N SER A 139 -20.54 4.43 -7.56
CA SER A 139 -19.32 4.48 -8.37
C SER A 139 -19.42 5.47 -9.52
N HIS A 140 -18.32 6.10 -9.85
CA HIS A 140 -18.18 6.99 -11.00
C HIS A 140 -17.02 6.49 -11.88
N THR A 141 -17.23 6.53 -13.20
CA THR A 141 -16.21 6.12 -14.17
C THR A 141 -15.43 7.34 -14.62
N LEU A 142 -14.12 7.29 -14.48
CA LEU A 142 -13.23 8.32 -15.00
C LEU A 142 -12.91 8.08 -16.48
N PRO A 143 -12.53 9.13 -17.21
CA PRO A 143 -11.98 8.97 -18.55
C PRO A 143 -10.76 8.04 -18.54
N PRO A 144 -10.55 7.24 -19.59
CA PRO A 144 -9.39 6.36 -19.69
C PRO A 144 -8.08 7.15 -19.79
N GLY A 145 -7.01 6.55 -19.24
CA GLY A 145 -5.66 7.11 -19.27
C GLY A 145 -5.36 8.15 -18.19
N PRO A 146 -4.10 8.60 -18.13
CA PRO A 146 -3.68 9.57 -17.12
C PRO A 146 -4.28 10.95 -17.37
N PRO A 147 -4.67 11.67 -16.32
CA PRO A 147 -5.05 13.08 -16.44
C PRO A 147 -3.89 13.90 -17.02
N ARG A 148 -4.22 14.98 -17.72
CA ARG A 148 -3.22 15.93 -18.26
C ARG A 148 -3.06 17.09 -17.29
N GLU A 149 -2.51 16.81 -16.12
CA GLU A 149 -2.27 17.84 -15.11
C GLU A 149 -0.86 18.44 -15.25
N PRO A 150 -0.69 19.74 -14.97
CA PRO A 150 0.64 20.35 -14.89
C PRO A 150 1.44 19.72 -13.74
N GLU A 151 2.76 19.76 -13.82
CA GLU A 151 3.64 19.20 -12.76
C GLU A 151 3.37 19.78 -11.38
N GLY A 152 3.02 21.06 -11.30
CA GLY A 152 2.66 21.72 -10.04
C GLY A 152 1.23 21.47 -9.58
N GLY A 153 0.42 20.74 -10.35
CA GLY A 153 -1.01 20.56 -10.09
C GLY A 153 -1.82 21.84 -10.33
N ARG A 154 -3.13 21.73 -10.18
CA ARG A 154 -4.09 22.84 -10.23
C ARG A 154 -5.38 22.47 -9.49
N ARG A 155 -6.20 23.47 -9.24
CA ARG A 155 -7.58 23.26 -8.76
C ARG A 155 -8.44 22.76 -9.93
N LEU A 156 -9.31 21.80 -9.66
CA LEU A 156 -10.19 21.18 -10.65
C LEU A 156 -11.59 21.01 -10.09
N HIS A 157 -12.60 21.34 -10.87
CA HIS A 157 -13.97 21.00 -10.51
C HIS A 157 -14.15 19.47 -10.52
N PRO A 158 -14.59 18.87 -9.39
CA PRO A 158 -14.94 17.46 -9.40
C PRO A 158 -16.16 17.23 -10.30
N PRO A 159 -16.25 16.04 -10.96
CA PRO A 159 -17.42 15.67 -11.73
C PRO A 159 -18.67 15.62 -10.87
N LEU A 160 -19.84 15.78 -11.51
CA LEU A 160 -21.12 15.57 -10.85
C LEU A 160 -21.62 14.14 -11.06
N CYS A 161 -22.23 13.59 -10.06
CA CYS A 161 -22.86 12.28 -10.08
C CYS A 161 -24.06 12.29 -11.05
N LYS A 162 -24.05 11.41 -12.04
CA LYS A 162 -25.14 11.28 -13.02
C LYS A 162 -26.48 10.82 -12.39
N HIS A 163 -26.45 10.27 -11.17
CA HIS A 163 -27.63 9.75 -10.50
C HIS A 163 -28.33 10.79 -9.61
N CYS A 164 -27.57 11.50 -8.77
CA CYS A 164 -28.14 12.41 -7.77
C CYS A 164 -27.71 13.88 -7.95
N GLY A 165 -26.80 14.17 -8.88
CA GLY A 165 -26.24 15.51 -9.06
C GLY A 165 -25.18 15.90 -8.03
N GLY A 166 -24.94 15.07 -7.02
CA GLY A 166 -23.93 15.31 -5.99
C GLY A 166 -22.51 15.26 -6.52
N THR A 167 -21.56 15.75 -5.74
CA THR A 167 -20.16 15.87 -6.15
C THR A 167 -19.45 14.50 -6.08
N VAL A 168 -18.65 14.19 -7.11
CA VAL A 168 -17.81 12.99 -7.13
C VAL A 168 -16.54 13.25 -6.31
N ARG A 169 -16.17 12.28 -5.49
CA ARG A 169 -14.96 12.28 -4.66
C ARG A 169 -14.02 11.15 -5.08
N PRO A 170 -12.72 11.23 -4.74
CA PRO A 170 -11.80 10.10 -4.84
C PRO A 170 -12.30 8.88 -4.07
N GLY A 171 -12.07 7.68 -4.60
CA GLY A 171 -12.54 6.43 -4.02
C GLY A 171 -11.67 5.87 -2.89
N ILE A 172 -11.04 6.76 -2.14
CA ILE A 172 -10.16 6.43 -1.02
C ILE A 172 -10.84 6.66 0.31
N VAL A 173 -10.34 5.98 1.34
CA VAL A 173 -10.73 6.22 2.72
C VAL A 173 -9.91 7.39 3.25
N TRP A 174 -10.58 8.44 3.70
CA TRP A 174 -9.96 9.59 4.30
C TRP A 174 -9.76 9.43 5.80
N PHE A 175 -8.91 10.26 6.38
CA PHE A 175 -8.80 10.35 7.84
C PHE A 175 -10.18 10.65 8.44
N SER A 176 -10.45 10.13 9.62
CA SER A 176 -11.76 10.11 10.28
C SER A 176 -12.84 9.22 9.64
N GLU A 177 -12.62 8.59 8.49
CA GLU A 177 -13.55 7.60 7.93
C GLU A 177 -13.19 6.18 8.39
N ASN A 178 -14.23 5.34 8.49
CA ASN A 178 -14.04 3.92 8.75
C ASN A 178 -13.50 3.21 7.49
N LEU A 179 -12.61 2.24 7.70
CA LEU A 179 -12.21 1.33 6.63
C LEU A 179 -13.41 0.48 6.18
N PRO A 180 -13.45 0.00 4.92
CA PRO A 180 -14.46 -0.94 4.46
C PRO A 180 -14.47 -2.18 5.37
N GLU A 181 -15.61 -2.44 6.01
CA GLU A 181 -15.72 -3.47 7.05
C GLU A 181 -15.42 -4.87 6.52
N ASP A 182 -15.87 -5.20 5.31
CA ASP A 182 -15.63 -6.46 4.62
C ASP A 182 -14.15 -6.69 4.32
N VAL A 183 -13.46 -5.68 3.77
CA VAL A 183 -12.02 -5.74 3.47
C VAL A 183 -11.19 -5.85 4.75
N LEU A 184 -11.54 -5.07 5.79
CA LEU A 184 -10.84 -5.11 7.07
C LEU A 184 -11.02 -6.47 7.76
N ALA A 185 -12.25 -6.99 7.79
CA ALA A 185 -12.55 -8.30 8.37
C ALA A 185 -11.80 -9.42 7.63
N ALA A 186 -11.80 -9.42 6.29
CA ALA A 186 -11.06 -10.38 5.47
C ALA A 186 -9.54 -10.28 5.72
N SER A 187 -8.99 -9.06 5.81
CA SER A 187 -7.57 -8.84 6.10
C SER A 187 -7.18 -9.35 7.49
N PHE A 188 -8.02 -9.15 8.50
CA PHE A 188 -7.79 -9.67 9.85
C PHE A 188 -7.92 -11.19 9.91
N ALA A 189 -8.83 -11.79 9.13
CA ALA A 189 -8.94 -13.24 9.02
C ALA A 189 -7.69 -13.83 8.35
N ALA A 190 -7.22 -13.25 7.25
CA ALA A 190 -5.99 -13.67 6.59
C ALA A 190 -4.76 -13.55 7.52
N ALA A 191 -4.66 -12.48 8.30
CA ALA A 191 -3.56 -12.29 9.25
C ALA A 191 -3.55 -13.35 10.36
N ARG A 192 -4.73 -13.82 10.80
CA ARG A 192 -4.81 -14.90 11.79
C ARG A 192 -4.58 -16.29 11.20
N ALA A 193 -4.73 -16.45 9.90
CA ALA A 193 -4.62 -17.74 9.22
C ALA A 193 -3.24 -17.96 8.58
N CYS A 194 -2.44 -16.90 8.38
CA CYS A 194 -1.14 -17.03 7.73
C CYS A 194 -0.10 -17.69 8.62
N ASP A 195 0.87 -18.36 8.01
CA ASP A 195 2.05 -18.93 8.69
C ASP A 195 3.18 -17.90 8.74
N LEU A 196 3.22 -17.00 7.74
CA LEU A 196 4.27 -16.00 7.58
C LEU A 196 3.66 -14.69 7.06
N LEU A 197 3.99 -13.58 7.72
CA LEU A 197 3.59 -12.24 7.31
C LEU A 197 4.82 -11.39 7.00
N PHE A 198 4.85 -10.79 5.79
CA PHE A 198 5.80 -9.72 5.45
C PHE A 198 5.13 -8.35 5.58
N ALA A 199 5.67 -7.48 6.45
CA ALA A 199 5.31 -6.07 6.54
C ALA A 199 6.34 -5.22 5.77
N ILE A 200 5.95 -4.68 4.61
CA ILE A 200 6.86 -4.06 3.66
C ILE A 200 6.55 -2.57 3.48
N GLY A 201 7.53 -1.70 3.73
CA GLY A 201 7.39 -0.26 3.47
C GLY A 201 6.28 0.41 4.26
N THR A 202 5.93 -0.13 5.43
CA THR A 202 4.92 0.45 6.34
C THR A 202 5.56 0.92 7.65
N SER A 203 5.04 2.01 8.19
CA SER A 203 5.50 2.55 9.47
C SER A 203 4.90 1.85 10.69
N GLY A 204 3.82 1.09 10.51
CA GLY A 204 3.08 0.47 11.61
C GLY A 204 2.31 1.44 12.50
N LEU A 205 2.01 2.65 12.04
CA LEU A 205 1.36 3.68 12.87
C LEU A 205 -0.13 3.86 12.56
N VAL A 206 -0.56 3.62 11.31
CA VAL A 206 -1.92 3.92 10.88
C VAL A 206 -2.89 2.82 11.31
N GLN A 207 -3.77 3.15 12.25
CA GLN A 207 -4.79 2.23 12.76
C GLN A 207 -6.07 2.28 11.89
N PRO A 208 -6.81 1.15 11.80
CA PRO A 208 -6.60 -0.15 12.43
C PRO A 208 -5.64 -1.09 11.65
N ALA A 209 -5.16 -0.70 10.46
CA ALA A 209 -4.32 -1.53 9.58
C ALA A 209 -3.03 -2.01 10.28
N ALA A 210 -2.42 -1.17 11.09
CA ALA A 210 -1.19 -1.47 11.85
C ALA A 210 -1.33 -2.66 12.82
N ARG A 211 -2.55 -3.16 13.06
CA ARG A 211 -2.77 -4.36 13.91
C ARG A 211 -2.46 -5.68 13.19
N LEU A 212 -2.37 -5.68 11.85
CA LEU A 212 -2.19 -6.92 11.08
C LEU A 212 -0.96 -7.73 11.51
N PRO A 213 0.26 -7.15 11.63
CA PRO A 213 1.44 -7.90 12.09
C PRO A 213 1.28 -8.46 13.50
N TRP A 214 0.71 -7.67 14.42
CA TRP A 214 0.43 -8.14 15.78
C TRP A 214 -0.58 -9.31 15.79
N LEU A 215 -1.67 -9.22 15.01
CA LEU A 215 -2.66 -10.30 14.91
C LEU A 215 -2.04 -11.59 14.37
N ALA A 216 -1.19 -11.51 13.35
CA ALA A 216 -0.48 -12.65 12.80
C ALA A 216 0.45 -13.29 13.85
N ARG A 217 1.25 -12.47 14.54
CA ARG A 217 2.13 -12.94 15.62
C ARG A 217 1.36 -13.62 16.75
N GLN A 218 0.24 -13.05 17.19
CA GLN A 218 -0.61 -13.65 18.23
C GLN A 218 -1.21 -14.99 17.80
N ALA A 219 -1.42 -15.19 16.51
CA ALA A 219 -1.88 -16.46 15.93
C ALA A 219 -0.74 -17.48 15.72
N GLY A 220 0.52 -17.11 16.01
CA GLY A 220 1.68 -17.99 15.89
C GLY A 220 2.45 -17.84 14.57
N ALA A 221 2.08 -16.90 13.72
CA ALA A 221 2.80 -16.64 12.47
C ALA A 221 4.18 -16.01 12.71
N THR A 222 5.10 -16.32 11.84
CA THR A 222 6.37 -15.60 11.72
C THR A 222 6.12 -14.23 11.08
N VAL A 223 6.61 -13.15 11.70
CA VAL A 223 6.47 -11.79 11.17
C VAL A 223 7.82 -11.25 10.75
N VAL A 224 7.89 -10.77 9.52
CA VAL A 224 9.10 -10.21 8.89
C VAL A 224 8.82 -8.78 8.46
N GLN A 225 9.65 -7.85 8.89
CA GLN A 225 9.61 -6.48 8.40
C GLN A 225 10.67 -6.26 7.32
N VAL A 226 10.29 -5.56 6.24
CA VAL A 226 11.21 -5.03 5.22
C VAL A 226 11.05 -3.52 5.18
N ASN A 227 12.06 -2.81 5.69
CA ASN A 227 12.03 -1.34 5.75
C ASN A 227 13.45 -0.79 5.86
N PRO A 228 13.80 0.32 5.19
CA PRO A 228 15.14 0.90 5.30
C PRO A 228 15.47 1.43 6.70
N THR A 229 14.46 1.81 7.49
CA THR A 229 14.63 2.37 8.84
C THR A 229 13.86 1.57 9.88
N ALA A 230 14.19 1.79 11.15
CA ALA A 230 13.41 1.27 12.27
C ALA A 230 11.98 1.82 12.26
N THR A 231 11.02 1.01 12.67
CA THR A 231 9.60 1.38 12.76
C THR A 231 8.98 0.91 14.06
N ALA A 232 7.71 1.29 14.31
CA ALA A 232 6.95 0.82 15.45
C ALA A 232 6.68 -0.71 15.43
N LEU A 233 6.96 -1.39 14.32
CA LEU A 233 6.77 -2.84 14.19
C LEU A 233 7.98 -3.66 14.64
N ASP A 234 9.12 -3.04 14.95
CA ASP A 234 10.37 -3.76 15.24
C ASP A 234 10.22 -4.78 16.38
N ASP A 235 9.49 -4.42 17.43
CA ASP A 235 9.26 -5.28 18.60
C ASP A 235 8.27 -6.43 18.31
N ASP A 236 7.47 -6.30 17.25
CA ASP A 236 6.51 -7.32 16.83
C ASP A 236 7.08 -8.28 15.79
N CYS A 237 8.24 -8.00 15.22
CA CYS A 237 8.83 -8.79 14.14
C CYS A 237 9.81 -9.85 14.65
N THR A 238 9.76 -11.03 14.02
CA THR A 238 10.79 -12.07 14.20
C THR A 238 12.09 -11.65 13.52
N TRP A 239 12.01 -11.03 12.34
CA TRP A 239 13.13 -10.47 11.61
C TRP A 239 12.80 -9.09 11.04
N SER A 240 13.76 -8.18 11.16
CA SER A 240 13.73 -6.87 10.52
C SER A 240 14.84 -6.79 9.47
N LEU A 241 14.47 -6.93 8.19
CA LEU A 241 15.37 -6.82 7.06
C LEU A 241 15.50 -5.33 6.68
N ARG A 242 16.70 -4.77 6.92
CA ARG A 242 16.96 -3.35 6.71
C ARG A 242 17.44 -3.09 5.29
N GLY A 243 16.63 -2.41 4.50
CA GLY A 243 16.92 -2.03 3.11
C GLY A 243 15.69 -1.63 2.34
N ALA A 244 15.91 -1.13 1.13
CA ALA A 244 14.86 -0.84 0.19
C ALA A 244 14.15 -2.13 -0.25
N ALA A 245 12.83 -2.08 -0.38
CA ALA A 245 12.03 -3.26 -0.73
C ALA A 245 12.41 -3.84 -2.09
N GLY A 246 12.74 -2.98 -3.06
CA GLY A 246 13.20 -3.37 -4.40
C GLY A 246 14.57 -4.03 -4.44
N VAL A 247 15.31 -4.03 -3.33
CA VAL A 247 16.58 -4.77 -3.18
C VAL A 247 16.35 -6.06 -2.40
N ILE A 248 15.64 -5.98 -1.28
CA ILE A 248 15.45 -7.11 -0.36
C ILE A 248 14.55 -8.19 -0.97
N MET A 249 13.42 -7.81 -1.58
CA MET A 249 12.46 -8.79 -2.08
C MET A 249 12.96 -9.62 -3.28
N PRO A 250 13.64 -9.03 -4.29
CA PRO A 250 14.30 -9.84 -5.33
C PRO A 250 15.35 -10.78 -4.78
N ARG A 251 16.21 -10.31 -3.84
CA ARG A 251 17.22 -11.16 -3.21
C ARG A 251 16.60 -12.33 -2.45
N LEU A 252 15.49 -12.11 -1.75
CA LEU A 252 14.76 -13.19 -1.06
C LEU A 252 14.35 -14.30 -2.07
N LEU A 253 13.87 -13.92 -3.25
CA LEU A 253 13.51 -14.87 -4.31
C LEU A 253 14.74 -15.63 -4.85
N ASP A 254 15.83 -14.92 -5.11
CA ASP A 254 17.06 -15.53 -5.60
C ASP A 254 17.61 -16.56 -4.62
N ASP A 255 17.65 -16.21 -3.32
CA ASP A 255 18.10 -17.11 -2.25
C ASP A 255 17.12 -18.30 -2.07
N LEU A 256 15.81 -18.09 -2.28
CA LEU A 256 14.82 -19.15 -2.25
C LEU A 256 15.02 -20.16 -3.38
N ALA A 257 15.39 -19.69 -4.58
CA ALA A 257 15.63 -20.52 -5.75
C ALA A 257 16.95 -21.33 -5.68
N GLN A 258 18.02 -20.75 -5.11
CA GLN A 258 19.34 -21.37 -5.04
C GLN A 258 19.43 -22.53 -4.03
N ARG A 259 18.52 -22.62 -3.08
CA ARG A 259 18.52 -23.65 -2.03
C ARG A 259 17.50 -24.77 -2.34
N LYS A 260 17.35 -25.11 -3.64
CA LYS A 260 16.56 -26.32 -4.04
C LYS A 260 17.23 -27.61 -3.63
#